data_3e9bbf090ab635b48bc4f4d7732614a0
#
_entry.id   3e9bbf090ab635b48bc4f4d7732614a0
#
_cell.length_a   1.000
_cell.length_b   1.000
_cell.length_c   1.000
_cell.angle_alpha   90.00
_cell.angle_beta   90.00
_cell.angle_gamma   90.00
#
_symmetry.space_group_name_H-M   'P 1'
#
loop_
_entity.id
_entity.type
_entity.pdbx_description
1 polymer ?
#
loop_
_entity_poly.entity_id
_entity_poly.type
_entity_poly.pdbx_seq_one_letter_code
_entity_poly.pdbx_strand_id
1 'polypeptide(L)'
;EDIARGQGEAASIREMVGHIAGTHKIDPRRIFVTGLSAGGAMAAVMLATYPDVFAAGAVIAGLPFGVAGNLREALGAMMQGSALSAPQLGDLVRNASPHKGDWPRISVWHGSADRTVHPGNGDAIVRQWLNLHGLPLKAMSKSDVDGHPREVWWNADGQTLVESYSITDMAHGTPLGLAGNDERYGVEGAFLIEA
;
A
#
# COMPACT_ATOMS: atom_id res chain seq x y z
N GLU A 1 -2.63 3.85 18.68
CA GLU A 1 -2.29 2.60 19.40
C GLU A 1 -2.31 1.38 18.48
N ASP A 2 -3.22 1.33 17.48
CA ASP A 2 -3.34 0.18 16.57
C ASP A 2 -2.30 0.13 15.46
N ILE A 3 -1.49 1.17 15.31
CA ILE A 3 -0.47 1.32 14.27
C ILE A 3 0.96 1.02 14.76
N ALA A 4 1.14 0.57 15.99
CA ALA A 4 2.46 0.28 16.56
C ALA A 4 2.77 -1.23 16.53
N ARG A 5 4.05 -1.56 16.32
CA ARG A 5 4.52 -2.95 16.40
C ARG A 5 4.28 -3.52 17.82
N GLY A 6 3.68 -4.70 17.89
CA GLY A 6 3.41 -5.40 19.15
C GLY A 6 2.15 -4.90 19.90
N GLN A 7 1.33 -4.06 19.28
CA GLN A 7 0.12 -3.50 19.92
C GLN A 7 -1.09 -3.56 18.99
N GLY A 8 -2.26 -3.59 19.60
CA GLY A 8 -3.56 -3.43 18.95
C GLY A 8 -3.81 -4.41 17.80
N GLU A 9 -4.48 -3.92 16.77
CA GLU A 9 -4.89 -4.71 15.60
C GLU A 9 -3.69 -5.23 14.80
N ALA A 10 -2.62 -4.44 14.68
CA ALA A 10 -1.40 -4.86 13.99
C ALA A 10 -0.75 -6.08 14.64
N ALA A 11 -0.73 -6.16 15.98
CA ALA A 11 -0.26 -7.34 16.71
C ALA A 11 -1.15 -8.55 16.47
N SER A 12 -2.48 -8.37 16.52
CA SER A 12 -3.47 -9.45 16.28
C SER A 12 -3.32 -10.05 14.88
N ILE A 13 -3.18 -9.22 13.84
CA ILE A 13 -2.92 -9.69 12.47
C ILE A 13 -1.61 -10.47 12.40
N ARG A 14 -0.54 -9.96 13.04
CA ARG A 14 0.76 -10.64 13.08
C ARG A 14 0.66 -12.01 13.77
N GLU A 15 -0.10 -12.12 14.85
CA GLU A 15 -0.33 -13.38 15.55
C GLU A 15 -1.09 -14.40 14.68
N MET A 16 -2.13 -13.97 13.98
CA MET A 16 -2.85 -14.83 13.02
C MET A 16 -1.91 -15.38 11.92
N VAL A 17 -1.08 -14.51 11.34
CA VAL A 17 -0.06 -14.95 10.36
C VAL A 17 0.90 -15.95 10.98
N GLY A 18 1.36 -15.69 12.21
CA GLY A 18 2.27 -16.59 12.94
C GLY A 18 1.64 -17.95 13.23
N HIS A 19 0.37 -17.97 13.62
CA HIS A 19 -0.38 -19.20 13.87
C HIS A 19 -0.50 -20.07 12.61
N ILE A 20 -0.89 -19.47 11.48
CA ILE A 20 -0.99 -20.19 10.21
C ILE A 20 0.37 -20.67 9.72
N ALA A 21 1.40 -19.84 9.81
CA ALA A 21 2.77 -20.23 9.42
C ALA A 21 3.35 -21.36 10.30
N GLY A 22 2.94 -21.42 11.57
CA GLY A 22 3.34 -22.49 12.49
C GLY A 22 2.59 -23.81 12.32
N THR A 23 1.39 -23.78 11.72
CA THR A 23 0.52 -24.95 11.54
C THR A 23 0.49 -25.49 10.11
N HIS A 24 0.98 -24.72 9.15
CA HIS A 24 0.97 -25.07 7.73
C HIS A 24 2.36 -24.85 7.11
N LYS A 25 2.68 -25.58 6.03
CA LYS A 25 3.89 -25.34 5.24
C LYS A 25 3.72 -24.05 4.42
N ILE A 26 4.17 -22.94 4.99
CA ILE A 26 4.16 -21.62 4.34
C ILE A 26 5.60 -21.25 3.96
N ASP A 27 5.82 -20.79 2.74
CA ASP A 27 7.09 -20.14 2.37
C ASP A 27 7.09 -18.72 2.96
N PRO A 28 7.98 -18.40 3.92
CA PRO A 28 8.00 -17.08 4.56
C PRO A 28 8.33 -15.95 3.56
N ARG A 29 8.91 -16.26 2.41
CA ARG A 29 9.20 -15.29 1.34
C ARG A 29 7.98 -14.99 0.46
N ARG A 30 6.84 -15.62 0.74
CA ARG A 30 5.59 -15.51 -0.03
C ARG A 30 4.40 -15.17 0.86
N ILE A 31 4.63 -14.38 1.89
CA ILE A 31 3.57 -13.80 2.72
C ILE A 31 3.35 -12.37 2.25
N PHE A 32 2.13 -12.05 1.86
CA PHE A 32 1.74 -10.76 1.31
C PHE A 32 0.59 -10.17 2.10
N VAL A 33 0.46 -8.85 2.07
CA VAL A 33 -0.67 -8.13 2.67
C VAL A 33 -1.28 -7.17 1.67
N THR A 34 -2.61 -7.14 1.61
CA THR A 34 -3.34 -6.18 0.78
C THR A 34 -4.57 -5.69 1.51
N GLY A 35 -5.04 -4.51 1.15
CA GLY A 35 -6.25 -3.94 1.72
C GLY A 35 -6.76 -2.75 0.95
N LEU A 36 -8.07 -2.52 1.06
CA LEU A 36 -8.80 -1.41 0.48
C LEU A 36 -9.17 -0.39 1.57
N SER A 37 -9.00 0.91 1.29
CA SER A 37 -9.46 2.01 2.16
C SER A 37 -8.81 1.94 3.56
N ALA A 38 -9.57 1.77 4.62
CA ALA A 38 -9.05 1.51 5.97
C ALA A 38 -8.17 0.25 6.02
N GLY A 39 -8.54 -0.80 5.27
CA GLY A 39 -7.70 -2.00 5.08
C GLY A 39 -6.40 -1.69 4.33
N GLY A 40 -6.42 -0.75 3.38
CA GLY A 40 -5.23 -0.25 2.71
C GLY A 40 -4.30 0.50 3.67
N ALA A 41 -4.86 1.33 4.54
CA ALA A 41 -4.10 1.98 5.62
C ALA A 41 -3.50 0.94 6.57
N MET A 42 -4.26 -0.10 6.94
CA MET A 42 -3.75 -1.21 7.76
C MET A 42 -2.68 -2.02 7.03
N ALA A 43 -2.81 -2.26 5.71
CA ALA A 43 -1.75 -2.90 4.93
C ALA A 43 -0.45 -2.08 4.97
N ALA A 44 -0.53 -0.74 4.87
CA ALA A 44 0.63 0.14 5.04
C ALA A 44 1.22 0.03 6.47
N VAL A 45 0.39 -0.07 7.50
CA VAL A 45 0.81 -0.32 8.89
C VAL A 45 1.56 -1.65 8.99
N MET A 46 1.03 -2.72 8.44
CA MET A 46 1.65 -4.05 8.49
C MET A 46 3.01 -4.08 7.79
N LEU A 47 3.12 -3.46 6.61
CA LEU A 47 4.38 -3.35 5.88
C LEU A 47 5.43 -2.52 6.63
N ALA A 48 5.02 -1.45 7.33
CA ALA A 48 5.91 -0.59 8.09
C ALA A 48 6.36 -1.22 9.42
N THR A 49 5.43 -1.86 10.12
CA THR A 49 5.69 -2.37 11.48
C THR A 49 6.24 -3.80 11.49
N TYR A 50 5.94 -4.60 10.47
CA TYR A 50 6.40 -5.99 10.33
C TYR A 50 7.04 -6.26 8.95
N PRO A 51 8.04 -5.45 8.53
CA PRO A 51 8.74 -5.66 7.26
C PRO A 51 9.53 -6.99 7.21
N ASP A 52 9.77 -7.58 8.37
CA ASP A 52 10.39 -8.90 8.55
C ASP A 52 9.43 -10.08 8.29
N VAL A 53 8.15 -9.81 8.10
CA VAL A 53 7.10 -10.83 7.90
C VAL A 53 6.59 -10.84 6.47
N PHE A 54 6.40 -9.67 5.87
CA PHE A 54 5.77 -9.54 4.56
C PHE A 54 6.81 -9.34 3.47
N ALA A 55 6.75 -10.17 2.42
CA ALA A 55 7.63 -10.04 1.25
C ALA A 55 7.22 -8.86 0.35
N ALA A 56 5.92 -8.56 0.30
CA ALA A 56 5.35 -7.44 -0.43
C ALA A 56 3.92 -7.16 0.04
N GLY A 57 3.36 -6.05 -0.43
CA GLY A 57 1.94 -5.75 -0.23
C GLY A 57 1.36 -4.82 -1.26
N ALA A 58 0.02 -4.72 -1.26
CA ALA A 58 -0.70 -3.77 -2.06
C ALA A 58 -1.58 -2.86 -1.19
N VAL A 59 -1.51 -1.56 -1.45
CA VAL A 59 -2.34 -0.55 -0.81
C VAL A 59 -3.31 0.01 -1.85
N ILE A 60 -4.60 -0.22 -1.64
CA ILE A 60 -5.65 0.20 -2.56
C ILE A 60 -6.46 1.31 -1.89
N ALA A 61 -6.49 2.50 -2.49
CA ALA A 61 -7.21 3.68 -1.99
C ALA A 61 -7.00 3.92 -0.47
N GLY A 62 -5.76 3.75 0.00
CA GLY A 62 -5.37 3.85 1.41
C GLY A 62 -4.65 5.16 1.76
N LEU A 63 -4.04 5.19 2.95
CA LEU A 63 -3.25 6.31 3.48
C LEU A 63 -1.78 5.90 3.65
N PRO A 64 -0.83 6.84 3.53
CA PRO A 64 0.55 6.61 3.92
C PRO A 64 0.65 6.26 5.40
N PHE A 65 1.61 5.41 5.75
CA PHE A 65 1.86 5.10 7.16
C PHE A 65 2.26 6.34 7.96
N GLY A 66 1.67 6.48 9.15
CA GLY A 66 2.07 7.45 10.16
C GLY A 66 1.63 8.90 9.92
N VAL A 67 0.84 9.17 8.87
CA VAL A 67 0.34 10.53 8.60
C VAL A 67 -0.82 10.95 9.51
N ALA A 68 -1.38 10.01 10.28
CA ALA A 68 -2.46 10.25 11.23
C ALA A 68 -2.25 9.41 12.48
N GLY A 69 -2.32 10.03 13.64
CA GLY A 69 -2.24 9.40 14.95
C GLY A 69 -3.60 9.14 15.59
N ASN A 70 -4.68 9.66 14.99
CA ASN A 70 -6.06 9.52 15.47
C ASN A 70 -7.06 9.64 14.33
N LEU A 71 -8.33 9.30 14.61
CA LEU A 71 -9.40 9.31 13.62
C LEU A 71 -9.61 10.67 12.95
N ARG A 72 -9.51 11.77 13.70
CA ARG A 72 -9.71 13.12 13.16
C ARG A 72 -8.63 13.49 12.14
N GLU A 73 -7.38 13.17 12.46
CA GLU A 73 -6.25 13.37 11.54
C GLU A 73 -6.37 12.46 10.31
N ALA A 74 -6.82 11.22 10.49
CA ALA A 74 -7.07 10.30 9.39
C ALA A 74 -8.12 10.84 8.42
N LEU A 75 -9.24 11.35 8.92
CA LEU A 75 -10.27 12.01 8.10
C LEU A 75 -9.71 13.23 7.35
N GLY A 76 -8.88 14.04 8.00
CA GLY A 76 -8.20 15.18 7.35
C GLY A 76 -7.26 14.72 6.23
N ALA A 77 -6.43 13.71 6.49
CA ALA A 77 -5.52 13.14 5.50
C ALA A 77 -6.26 12.50 4.32
N MET A 78 -7.38 11.82 4.57
CA MET A 78 -8.23 11.27 3.51
C MET A 78 -8.65 12.34 2.51
N MET A 79 -9.08 13.51 2.99
CA MET A 79 -9.65 14.56 2.14
C MET A 79 -8.62 15.39 1.38
N GLN A 80 -7.38 15.49 1.85
CA GLN A 80 -6.40 16.45 1.34
C GLN A 80 -5.09 15.82 0.84
N GLY A 81 -4.84 14.55 1.16
CA GLY A 81 -3.53 13.94 0.98
C GLY A 81 -2.50 14.48 1.98
N SER A 82 -1.26 13.99 1.88
CA SER A 82 -0.17 14.40 2.77
C SER A 82 0.76 15.43 2.12
N ALA A 83 0.97 16.56 2.83
CA ALA A 83 1.92 17.59 2.43
C ALA A 83 3.38 17.29 2.83
N LEU A 84 3.63 16.19 3.56
CA LEU A 84 4.97 15.80 3.98
C LEU A 84 5.88 15.50 2.78
N SER A 85 7.15 15.86 2.90
CA SER A 85 8.18 15.52 1.92
C SER A 85 8.49 14.00 1.94
N ALA A 86 9.06 13.49 0.85
CA ALA A 86 9.45 12.08 0.77
C ALA A 86 10.39 11.62 1.92
N PRO A 87 11.41 12.39 2.34
CA PRO A 87 12.19 12.04 3.52
C PRO A 87 11.37 11.97 4.80
N GLN A 88 10.49 12.94 5.07
CA GLN A 88 9.64 12.93 6.26
C GLN A 88 8.71 11.71 6.27
N LEU A 89 8.09 11.41 5.13
CA LEU A 89 7.25 10.21 4.98
C LEU A 89 8.06 8.92 5.20
N GLY A 90 9.25 8.80 4.60
CA GLY A 90 10.12 7.64 4.77
C GLY A 90 10.58 7.44 6.22
N ASP A 91 10.87 8.53 6.94
CA ASP A 91 11.29 8.47 8.33
C ASP A 91 10.17 7.95 9.26
N LEU A 92 8.91 8.22 8.97
CA LEU A 92 7.79 7.62 9.71
C LEU A 92 7.87 6.09 9.67
N VAL A 93 8.13 5.50 8.51
CA VAL A 93 8.25 4.04 8.36
C VAL A 93 9.54 3.51 9.01
N ARG A 94 10.69 4.19 8.82
CA ARG A 94 11.97 3.76 9.44
C ARG A 94 11.88 3.69 10.96
N ASN A 95 11.07 4.56 11.55
CA ASN A 95 10.88 4.62 13.00
C ASN A 95 9.82 3.65 13.52
N ALA A 96 9.07 2.96 12.64
CA ALA A 96 7.98 2.06 13.01
C ALA A 96 8.46 0.71 13.59
N SER A 97 9.69 0.31 13.26
CA SER A 97 10.24 -0.97 13.69
C SER A 97 11.78 -0.91 13.80
N PRO A 98 12.40 -1.85 14.53
CA PRO A 98 13.86 -1.95 14.60
C PRO A 98 14.51 -2.57 13.35
N HIS A 99 13.74 -2.75 12.28
CA HIS A 99 14.19 -3.39 11.04
C HIS A 99 15.39 -2.70 10.41
N LYS A 100 16.36 -3.48 9.92
CA LYS A 100 17.59 -3.00 9.27
C LYS A 100 17.87 -3.71 7.93
N GLY A 101 17.00 -4.64 7.54
CA GLY A 101 17.10 -5.36 6.27
C GLY A 101 16.41 -4.64 5.11
N ASP A 102 16.21 -5.38 4.04
CA ASP A 102 15.47 -4.91 2.87
C ASP A 102 14.00 -4.68 3.20
N TRP A 103 13.46 -3.58 2.70
CA TRP A 103 12.05 -3.26 2.86
C TRP A 103 11.18 -4.08 1.90
N PRO A 104 9.94 -4.43 2.30
CA PRO A 104 8.99 -5.10 1.41
C PRO A 104 8.74 -4.31 0.13
N ARG A 105 8.41 -5.01 -0.94
CA ARG A 105 7.94 -4.38 -2.18
C ARG A 105 6.51 -3.88 -2.00
N ILE A 106 6.13 -2.84 -2.75
CA ILE A 106 4.79 -2.29 -2.66
C ILE A 106 4.17 -2.04 -4.03
N SER A 107 2.87 -2.33 -4.13
CA SER A 107 2.01 -1.95 -5.24
C SER A 107 0.93 -1.00 -4.72
N VAL A 108 0.78 0.17 -5.35
CA VAL A 108 -0.16 1.23 -4.94
C VAL A 108 -1.22 1.39 -6.02
N TRP A 109 -2.49 1.33 -5.63
CA TRP A 109 -3.63 1.39 -6.52
C TRP A 109 -4.59 2.48 -6.07
N HIS A 110 -4.95 3.40 -6.98
CA HIS A 110 -5.87 4.48 -6.62
C HIS A 110 -6.74 4.89 -7.80
N GLY A 111 -8.03 5.08 -7.56
CA GLY A 111 -8.94 5.64 -8.55
C GLY A 111 -8.67 7.12 -8.77
N SER A 112 -8.57 7.56 -10.03
CA SER A 112 -8.30 8.96 -10.36
C SER A 112 -9.47 9.89 -10.02
N ALA A 113 -10.69 9.35 -9.92
CA ALA A 113 -11.91 10.06 -9.55
C ALA A 113 -12.35 9.81 -8.09
N ASP A 114 -11.46 9.26 -7.24
CA ASP A 114 -11.76 9.00 -5.83
C ASP A 114 -11.98 10.31 -5.04
N ARG A 115 -13.20 10.47 -4.50
CA ARG A 115 -13.61 11.62 -3.69
C ARG A 115 -13.72 11.29 -2.20
N THR A 116 -13.52 10.04 -1.82
CA THR A 116 -13.52 9.56 -0.42
C THR A 116 -12.12 9.63 0.16
N VAL A 117 -11.15 9.07 -0.56
CA VAL A 117 -9.72 9.18 -0.24
C VAL A 117 -9.04 9.87 -1.40
N HIS A 118 -8.59 11.11 -1.19
CA HIS A 118 -7.98 11.92 -2.24
C HIS A 118 -6.80 11.18 -2.91
N PRO A 119 -6.72 11.12 -4.26
CA PRO A 119 -5.67 10.36 -4.98
C PRO A 119 -4.25 10.75 -4.60
N GLY A 120 -4.03 11.99 -4.15
CA GLY A 120 -2.74 12.45 -3.61
C GLY A 120 -2.22 11.62 -2.42
N ASN A 121 -3.06 10.80 -1.77
CA ASN A 121 -2.60 9.82 -0.78
C ASN A 121 -1.85 8.66 -1.44
N GLY A 122 -2.30 8.20 -2.61
CA GLY A 122 -1.56 7.24 -3.43
C GLY A 122 -0.17 7.76 -3.79
N ASP A 123 -0.08 9.01 -4.27
CA ASP A 123 1.20 9.66 -4.56
C ASP A 123 2.10 9.79 -3.32
N ALA A 124 1.51 10.06 -2.16
CA ALA A 124 2.26 10.15 -0.91
C ALA A 124 2.79 8.79 -0.46
N ILE A 125 2.03 7.70 -0.63
CA ILE A 125 2.49 6.32 -0.38
C ILE A 125 3.67 5.99 -1.31
N VAL A 126 3.55 6.28 -2.61
CA VAL A 126 4.64 6.09 -3.57
C VAL A 126 5.90 6.84 -3.12
N ARG A 127 5.81 8.15 -2.80
CA ARG A 127 6.95 8.95 -2.31
C ARG A 127 7.55 8.39 -1.02
N GLN A 128 6.73 7.88 -0.10
CA GLN A 128 7.15 7.25 1.14
C GLN A 128 8.05 6.05 0.88
N TRP A 129 7.61 5.15 0.02
CA TRP A 129 8.31 3.90 -0.29
C TRP A 129 9.49 4.10 -1.24
N LEU A 130 9.44 5.04 -2.17
CA LEU A 130 10.60 5.42 -2.97
C LEU A 130 11.74 5.92 -2.08
N ASN A 131 11.43 6.74 -1.07
CA ASN A 131 12.44 7.21 -0.13
C ASN A 131 13.03 6.09 0.73
N LEU A 132 12.22 5.09 1.14
CA LEU A 132 12.69 3.92 1.88
C LEU A 132 13.68 3.09 1.05
N HIS A 133 13.37 2.86 -0.22
CA HIS A 133 14.20 2.07 -1.12
C HIS A 133 15.36 2.86 -1.74
N GLY A 134 15.48 4.16 -1.46
CA GLY A 134 16.52 5.01 -2.06
C GLY A 134 16.35 5.21 -3.56
N LEU A 135 15.11 5.16 -4.06
CA LEU A 135 14.78 5.27 -5.48
C LEU A 135 14.44 6.72 -5.88
N PRO A 136 14.66 7.09 -7.15
CA PRO A 136 14.33 8.42 -7.64
C PRO A 136 12.82 8.65 -7.68
N LEU A 137 12.37 9.91 -7.52
CA LEU A 137 10.95 10.24 -7.64
C LEU A 137 10.40 10.06 -9.04
N LYS A 138 11.25 10.26 -10.06
CA LYS A 138 10.86 10.04 -11.46
C LYS A 138 10.75 8.56 -11.75
N ALA A 139 9.62 8.13 -12.29
CA ALA A 139 9.39 6.74 -12.68
C ALA A 139 10.46 6.27 -13.70
N MET A 140 10.96 5.06 -13.49
CA MET A 140 11.91 4.41 -14.38
C MET A 140 11.22 3.86 -15.63
N SER A 141 9.98 3.44 -15.50
CA SER A 141 9.10 3.10 -16.62
C SER A 141 7.70 3.64 -16.40
N LYS A 142 7.08 4.04 -17.51
CA LYS A 142 5.67 4.38 -17.60
C LYS A 142 5.04 3.54 -18.69
N SER A 143 3.92 2.95 -18.42
CA SER A 143 3.14 2.15 -19.35
C SER A 143 1.67 2.41 -19.15
N ASP A 144 0.87 1.89 -20.05
CA ASP A 144 -0.58 1.81 -19.92
C ASP A 144 -0.96 0.33 -19.81
N VAL A 145 -1.84 0.02 -18.87
CA VAL A 145 -2.40 -1.32 -18.69
C VAL A 145 -3.91 -1.17 -18.75
N ASP A 146 -4.52 -1.64 -19.81
CA ASP A 146 -5.96 -1.57 -20.06
C ASP A 146 -6.57 -0.16 -19.97
N GLY A 147 -5.83 0.86 -20.43
CA GLY A 147 -6.24 2.26 -20.36
C GLY A 147 -5.91 2.95 -19.03
N HIS A 148 -5.12 2.29 -18.16
CA HIS A 148 -4.73 2.81 -16.86
C HIS A 148 -3.23 3.06 -16.78
N PRO A 149 -2.81 4.30 -16.44
CA PRO A 149 -1.41 4.62 -16.22
C PRO A 149 -0.78 3.75 -15.13
N ARG A 150 0.36 3.14 -15.46
CA ARG A 150 1.21 2.41 -14.53
C ARG A 150 2.61 3.03 -14.50
N GLU A 151 3.15 3.23 -13.33
CA GLU A 151 4.53 3.66 -13.08
C GLU A 151 5.29 2.60 -12.27
N VAL A 152 6.56 2.38 -12.61
CA VAL A 152 7.36 1.31 -12.01
C VAL A 152 8.76 1.81 -11.66
N TRP A 153 9.28 1.34 -10.52
CA TRP A 153 10.65 1.55 -10.05
C TRP A 153 11.26 0.22 -9.60
N TRP A 154 12.50 -0.01 -9.97
CA TRP A 154 13.24 -1.24 -9.68
C TRP A 154 14.62 -0.96 -9.11
N ASN A 155 15.21 -1.97 -8.47
CA ASN A 155 16.60 -1.93 -8.00
C ASN A 155 17.59 -2.22 -9.13
N ALA A 156 18.89 -2.23 -8.78
CA ALA A 156 19.97 -2.51 -9.74
C ALA A 156 19.89 -3.93 -10.37
N ASP A 157 19.24 -4.87 -9.69
CA ASP A 157 19.04 -6.24 -10.17
C ASP A 157 17.81 -6.39 -11.09
N GLY A 158 17.09 -5.28 -11.35
CA GLY A 158 15.89 -5.27 -12.17
C GLY A 158 14.62 -5.74 -11.43
N GLN A 159 14.69 -5.95 -10.13
CA GLN A 159 13.51 -6.32 -9.33
C GLN A 159 12.65 -5.09 -9.06
N THR A 160 11.38 -5.13 -9.44
CA THR A 160 10.41 -4.08 -9.11
C THR A 160 10.23 -3.99 -7.60
N LEU A 161 10.47 -2.80 -7.04
CA LEU A 161 10.31 -2.52 -5.61
C LEU A 161 9.08 -1.69 -5.32
N VAL A 162 8.74 -0.74 -6.20
CA VAL A 162 7.56 0.10 -6.11
C VAL A 162 6.86 0.14 -7.46
N GLU A 163 5.56 -0.01 -7.46
CA GLU A 163 4.72 0.25 -8.63
C GLU A 163 3.46 1.02 -8.22
N SER A 164 2.91 1.77 -9.13
CA SER A 164 1.71 2.56 -8.93
C SER A 164 0.78 2.44 -10.12
N TYR A 165 -0.50 2.26 -9.84
CA TYR A 165 -1.58 2.27 -10.83
C TYR A 165 -2.56 3.40 -10.52
N SER A 166 -2.79 4.26 -11.51
CA SER A 166 -3.86 5.24 -11.49
C SER A 166 -5.03 4.72 -12.31
N ILE A 167 -6.07 4.23 -11.64
CA ILE A 167 -7.22 3.64 -12.34
C ILE A 167 -8.11 4.77 -12.85
N THR A 168 -8.09 4.97 -14.16
CA THR A 168 -8.79 6.06 -14.85
C THR A 168 -10.27 6.03 -14.54
N ASP A 169 -10.82 7.18 -14.12
CA ASP A 169 -12.24 7.42 -13.80
C ASP A 169 -12.85 6.54 -12.71
N MET A 170 -12.05 5.69 -12.04
CA MET A 170 -12.53 4.91 -10.92
C MET A 170 -12.71 5.81 -9.68
N ALA A 171 -13.85 5.68 -9.04
CA ALA A 171 -14.14 6.29 -7.74
C ALA A 171 -13.45 5.49 -6.61
N HIS A 172 -13.94 5.64 -5.35
CA HIS A 172 -13.41 4.90 -4.21
C HIS A 172 -13.76 3.42 -4.30
N GLY A 173 -12.77 2.56 -4.50
CA GLY A 173 -12.99 1.12 -4.66
C GLY A 173 -11.71 0.38 -5.01
N THR A 174 -11.89 -0.89 -5.39
CA THR A 174 -10.84 -1.76 -5.92
C THR A 174 -11.20 -2.20 -7.33
N PRO A 175 -10.23 -2.31 -8.26
CA PRO A 175 -10.50 -2.92 -9.55
C PRO A 175 -10.87 -4.39 -9.33
N LEU A 176 -11.98 -4.81 -9.94
CA LEU A 176 -12.48 -6.18 -9.90
C LEU A 176 -12.60 -6.70 -11.32
N GLY A 177 -12.34 -7.98 -11.53
CA GLY A 177 -12.61 -8.64 -12.81
C GLY A 177 -14.10 -8.81 -13.08
N LEU A 178 -14.46 -9.03 -14.35
CA LEU A 178 -15.83 -9.21 -14.80
C LEU A 178 -16.61 -10.38 -14.15
N ALA A 179 -15.95 -11.21 -13.34
CA ALA A 179 -16.56 -12.37 -12.68
C ALA A 179 -17.29 -12.04 -11.36
N GLY A 180 -17.22 -10.81 -10.86
CA GLY A 180 -17.86 -10.41 -9.60
C GLY A 180 -19.07 -9.53 -9.85
N ASN A 181 -20.29 -10.05 -9.65
CA ASN A 181 -21.53 -9.27 -9.73
C ASN A 181 -21.86 -8.48 -8.45
N ASP A 182 -20.91 -8.26 -7.56
CA ASP A 182 -21.18 -7.56 -6.31
C ASP A 182 -20.77 -6.08 -6.44
N GLU A 183 -21.68 -5.27 -6.95
CA GLU A 183 -21.52 -3.82 -7.16
C GLU A 183 -21.21 -3.04 -5.87
N ARG A 184 -21.36 -3.67 -4.68
CA ARG A 184 -21.12 -3.01 -3.39
C ARG A 184 -19.66 -2.67 -3.12
N TYR A 185 -18.72 -3.34 -3.79
CA TYR A 185 -17.28 -3.20 -3.55
C TYR A 185 -16.46 -2.87 -4.79
N GLY A 186 -17.10 -2.72 -5.93
CA GLY A 186 -16.47 -2.35 -7.18
C GLY A 186 -17.39 -1.46 -8.03
N VAL A 187 -16.82 -0.58 -8.81
CA VAL A 187 -17.54 0.25 -9.75
C VAL A 187 -17.69 -0.51 -11.06
N GLU A 188 -18.81 -0.30 -11.79
CA GLU A 188 -18.97 -0.76 -13.16
C GLU A 188 -17.71 -0.45 -14.00
N GLY A 189 -17.18 -1.44 -14.70
CA GLY A 189 -15.97 -1.31 -15.49
C GLY A 189 -14.70 -1.67 -14.75
N ALA A 190 -14.80 -2.40 -13.65
CA ALA A 190 -13.66 -2.94 -12.93
C ALA A 190 -12.81 -3.87 -13.81
N PHE A 191 -11.52 -3.70 -13.74
CA PHE A 191 -10.54 -4.30 -14.64
C PHE A 191 -9.93 -5.54 -14.03
N LEU A 192 -9.80 -6.61 -14.81
CA LEU A 192 -8.82 -7.65 -14.57
C LEU A 192 -7.48 -7.07 -15.02
N ILE A 193 -6.60 -6.82 -14.07
CA ILE A 193 -5.18 -6.79 -14.38
C ILE A 193 -4.71 -8.22 -14.19
N GLU A 194 -4.55 -8.94 -15.29
CA GLU A 194 -3.87 -10.23 -15.28
C GLU A 194 -2.41 -9.99 -14.88
N ALA A 195 -1.99 -10.71 -13.85
CA ALA A 195 -0.63 -10.64 -13.31
C ALA A 195 0.35 -11.37 -14.23
#